data_a04a72bf17a64f6058fc23ee2db63256
#
_entry.id   a04a72bf17a64f6058fc23ee2db63256
#
_cell.length_a   1.000
_cell.length_b   1.000
_cell.length_c   1.000
_cell.angle_alpha   90.00
_cell.angle_beta   90.00
_cell.angle_gamma   90.00
#
_symmetry.space_group_name_H-M   'P 1'
#
loop_
_entity.id
_entity.type
_entity.pdbx_description
1 polymer ?
#
loop_
_entity_poly.entity_id
_entity_poly.type
_entity_poly.pdbx_seq_one_letter_code
_entity_poly.pdbx_strand_id
1 'polypeptide(L)'
;LLERLRRRPEIEAVSLSQNSYPYNGSNSSAEVSYDTLRSPGWTIRRLVTPDFPRVFRYRGTRGETPEQLAEMLERGEFMASDNLYRKYDRRMTDLVGQRFYLFGDTTKTYRLGAALQNVRYHDYDQARSSYSMMVKQSFYYIGLELCVRVREGQDNDFIERLKADSESQFRIGNIFISEIRSFKDIRRNYQQAWTNDIRNYVMGMGFLLLNIFLGLLGTFWFRTQQRRSEIALHKAHGATDRAIFSRLLSEGILLLAIVTPVALLIDYNLAHLELN
;
A
#
# COMPACT_ATOMS: atom_id res chain seq x y z
N LEU A 1 -29.43 4.56 12.71
CA LEU A 1 -28.31 3.60 12.77
C LEU A 1 -27.09 4.21 13.50
N LEU A 2 -26.51 5.33 13.04
CA LEU A 2 -25.34 5.97 13.67
C LEU A 2 -25.56 6.24 15.15
N GLU A 3 -26.67 6.86 15.51
CA GLU A 3 -26.96 7.18 16.91
C GLU A 3 -27.11 5.93 17.81
N ARG A 4 -27.65 4.84 17.28
CA ARG A 4 -27.73 3.58 18.02
C ARG A 4 -26.35 2.99 18.26
N LEU A 5 -25.46 3.04 17.27
CA LEU A 5 -24.09 2.57 17.42
C LEU A 5 -23.28 3.45 18.39
N ARG A 6 -23.41 4.78 18.30
CA ARG A 6 -22.72 5.71 19.23
C ARG A 6 -23.09 5.50 20.70
N ARG A 7 -24.29 4.99 20.99
CA ARG A 7 -24.75 4.71 22.36
C ARG A 7 -24.16 3.42 22.96
N ARG A 8 -23.50 2.60 22.16
CA ARG A 8 -22.90 1.36 22.66
C ARG A 8 -21.60 1.65 23.42
N PRO A 9 -21.46 1.14 24.66
CA PRO A 9 -20.29 1.45 25.48
C PRO A 9 -18.96 0.93 24.91
N GLU A 10 -19.01 -0.16 24.15
CA GLU A 10 -17.86 -0.74 23.48
C GLU A 10 -17.36 0.06 22.28
N ILE A 11 -18.15 1.02 21.78
CA ILE A 11 -17.80 1.81 20.59
C ILE A 11 -17.11 3.12 21.01
N GLU A 12 -15.94 3.39 20.43
CA GLU A 12 -15.17 4.61 20.63
C GLU A 12 -15.57 5.70 19.62
N ALA A 13 -15.68 5.34 18.34
CA ALA A 13 -16.05 6.27 17.28
C ALA A 13 -16.76 5.56 16.13
N VAL A 14 -17.64 6.29 15.44
CA VAL A 14 -18.40 5.81 14.27
C VAL A 14 -18.39 6.88 13.19
N SER A 15 -18.09 6.48 11.97
CA SER A 15 -18.09 7.36 10.81
C SER A 15 -18.76 6.73 9.61
N LEU A 16 -19.48 7.53 8.83
CA LEU A 16 -19.86 7.19 7.46
C LEU A 16 -18.83 7.73 6.49
N SER A 17 -18.59 6.98 5.41
CA SER A 17 -17.73 7.40 4.33
C SER A 17 -18.18 6.85 2.99
N GLN A 18 -17.59 7.35 1.91
CA GLN A 18 -17.78 6.84 0.56
C GLN A 18 -16.43 6.62 -0.09
N ASN A 19 -16.10 5.36 -0.40
CA ASN A 19 -14.82 4.95 -1.00
C ASN A 19 -13.59 5.55 -0.29
N SER A 20 -13.65 5.61 1.05
CA SER A 20 -12.69 6.42 1.82
C SER A 20 -11.83 5.64 2.80
N TYR A 21 -12.25 4.42 3.21
CA TYR A 21 -11.45 3.64 4.14
C TYR A 21 -10.23 3.00 3.45
N PRO A 22 -9.13 2.76 4.17
CA PRO A 22 -7.95 2.08 3.63
C PRO A 22 -8.28 0.68 3.11
N TYR A 23 -7.53 0.19 2.11
CA TYR A 23 -7.70 -1.14 1.50
C TYR A 23 -9.04 -1.38 0.80
N ASN A 24 -9.75 -0.33 0.45
CA ASN A 24 -11.08 -0.46 -0.16
C ASN A 24 -11.04 -1.11 -1.56
N GLY A 25 -9.95 -1.00 -2.31
CA GLY A 25 -9.90 -1.46 -3.70
C GLY A 25 -10.71 -0.61 -4.69
N SER A 26 -11.62 0.22 -4.19
CA SER A 26 -12.43 1.17 -4.97
C SER A 26 -12.25 2.56 -4.38
N ASN A 27 -11.31 3.32 -4.92
CA ASN A 27 -11.11 4.71 -4.55
C ASN A 27 -11.54 5.63 -5.69
N SER A 28 -11.82 6.87 -5.35
CA SER A 28 -12.05 7.92 -6.34
C SER A 28 -11.08 9.06 -6.10
N SER A 29 -10.68 9.72 -7.18
CA SER A 29 -9.77 10.86 -7.14
C SER A 29 -10.50 12.17 -7.37
N ALA A 30 -9.89 13.26 -6.95
CA ALA A 30 -10.33 14.61 -7.27
C ALA A 30 -9.15 15.57 -7.28
N GLU A 31 -9.31 16.63 -8.06
CA GLU A 31 -8.35 17.73 -8.10
C GLU A 31 -8.53 18.67 -6.91
N VAL A 32 -7.41 19.11 -6.37
CA VAL A 32 -7.30 20.22 -5.41
C VAL A 32 -6.47 21.30 -6.08
N SER A 33 -7.02 22.51 -6.20
CA SER A 33 -6.32 23.60 -6.86
C SER A 33 -6.23 24.86 -6.01
N TYR A 34 -5.07 25.51 -6.08
CA TYR A 34 -4.78 26.75 -5.37
C TYR A 34 -3.92 27.63 -6.27
N ASP A 35 -4.41 28.80 -6.66
CA ASP A 35 -3.76 29.65 -7.63
C ASP A 35 -3.39 28.87 -8.91
N THR A 36 -2.12 28.81 -9.26
CA THR A 36 -1.58 28.03 -10.39
C THR A 36 -1.26 26.58 -10.04
N LEU A 37 -1.31 26.21 -8.75
CA LEU A 37 -1.00 24.88 -8.28
C LEU A 37 -2.16 23.90 -8.53
N ARG A 38 -1.83 22.70 -9.01
CA ARG A 38 -2.78 21.59 -9.22
C ARG A 38 -2.25 20.33 -8.58
N SER A 39 -3.12 19.64 -7.85
CA SER A 39 -2.77 18.35 -7.26
C SER A 39 -2.57 17.29 -8.35
N PRO A 40 -1.85 16.18 -8.06
CA PRO A 40 -1.83 15.01 -8.92
C PRO A 40 -3.23 14.45 -9.20
N GLY A 41 -3.49 13.99 -10.44
CA GLY A 41 -4.80 13.50 -10.86
C GLY A 41 -5.31 12.29 -10.07
N TRP A 42 -4.42 11.54 -9.41
CA TRP A 42 -4.75 10.40 -8.54
C TRP A 42 -4.86 10.77 -7.05
N THR A 43 -5.07 12.05 -6.73
CA THR A 43 -5.32 12.47 -5.34
C THR A 43 -6.60 11.84 -4.82
N ILE A 44 -6.48 10.92 -3.86
CA ILE A 44 -7.60 10.16 -3.32
C ILE A 44 -8.57 11.10 -2.61
N ARG A 45 -9.82 11.08 -3.07
CA ARG A 45 -10.90 11.83 -2.49
C ARG A 45 -11.55 11.02 -1.35
N ARG A 46 -11.54 11.58 -0.14
CA ARG A 46 -12.23 11.01 1.02
C ARG A 46 -13.43 11.87 1.37
N LEU A 47 -14.62 11.37 1.08
CA LEU A 47 -15.88 11.97 1.48
C LEU A 47 -16.34 11.31 2.79
N VAL A 48 -16.38 12.06 3.88
CA VAL A 48 -16.47 11.49 5.21
C VAL A 48 -17.38 12.33 6.14
N THR A 49 -17.92 11.69 7.18
CA THR A 49 -18.47 12.41 8.32
C THR A 49 -17.34 12.86 9.27
N PRO A 50 -17.56 13.88 10.10
CA PRO A 50 -16.53 14.49 10.95
C PRO A 50 -15.76 13.54 11.86
N ASP A 51 -16.36 12.45 12.31
CA ASP A 51 -15.71 11.48 13.18
C ASP A 51 -14.69 10.54 12.46
N PHE A 52 -14.56 10.63 11.15
CA PHE A 52 -13.64 9.79 10.39
C PHE A 52 -12.17 9.86 10.88
N PRO A 53 -11.60 11.05 11.17
CA PRO A 53 -10.27 11.14 11.77
C PRO A 53 -10.15 10.39 13.11
N ARG A 54 -11.21 10.36 13.93
CA ARG A 54 -11.23 9.61 15.21
C ARG A 54 -11.19 8.10 14.98
N VAL A 55 -11.98 7.60 14.00
CA VAL A 55 -12.03 6.18 13.67
C VAL A 55 -10.66 5.67 13.22
N PHE A 56 -9.95 6.42 12.39
CA PHE A 56 -8.67 6.02 11.82
C PHE A 56 -7.45 6.63 12.51
N ARG A 57 -7.65 7.43 13.58
CA ARG A 57 -6.59 8.11 14.35
C ARG A 57 -5.66 8.95 13.47
N TYR A 58 -6.23 9.72 12.53
CA TYR A 58 -5.46 10.66 11.73
C TYR A 58 -4.83 11.75 12.60
N ARG A 59 -3.68 12.24 12.17
CA ARG A 59 -2.96 13.33 12.82
C ARG A 59 -2.55 14.38 11.80
N GLY A 60 -2.58 15.62 12.20
CA GLY A 60 -2.06 16.73 11.41
C GLY A 60 -0.54 16.89 11.59
N THR A 61 0.07 17.61 10.65
CA THR A 61 1.53 17.84 10.64
C THR A 61 2.00 18.76 11.76
N ARG A 62 1.13 19.61 12.28
CA ARG A 62 1.41 20.52 13.39
C ARG A 62 1.05 19.93 14.76
N GLY A 63 0.72 18.62 14.80
CA GLY A 63 0.35 17.90 16.00
C GLY A 63 -1.15 17.89 16.29
N GLU A 64 -1.98 18.31 15.34
CA GLU A 64 -3.44 18.28 15.48
C GLU A 64 -3.90 16.84 15.78
N THR A 65 -4.73 16.72 16.83
CA THR A 65 -5.29 15.45 17.27
C THR A 65 -6.49 15.03 16.40
N PRO A 66 -6.90 13.75 16.43
CA PRO A 66 -8.10 13.31 15.71
C PRO A 66 -9.36 14.10 16.08
N GLU A 67 -9.49 14.54 17.33
CA GLU A 67 -10.60 15.34 17.84
C GLU A 67 -10.61 16.73 17.21
N GLN A 68 -9.47 17.40 17.17
CA GLN A 68 -9.32 18.71 16.53
C GLN A 68 -9.60 18.64 15.02
N LEU A 69 -9.11 17.59 14.34
CA LEU A 69 -9.41 17.36 12.94
C LEU A 69 -10.90 17.13 12.69
N ALA A 70 -11.59 16.40 13.58
CA ALA A 70 -13.03 16.20 13.51
C ALA A 70 -13.80 17.54 13.63
N GLU A 71 -13.41 18.41 14.56
CA GLU A 71 -13.99 19.74 14.73
C GLU A 71 -13.80 20.64 13.51
N MET A 72 -12.61 20.58 12.86
CA MET A 72 -12.34 21.32 11.62
C MET A 72 -13.26 20.84 10.48
N LEU A 73 -13.42 19.51 10.33
CA LEU A 73 -14.40 18.97 9.37
C LEU A 73 -15.83 19.41 9.69
N GLU A 74 -16.20 19.46 10.97
CA GLU A 74 -17.54 19.91 11.38
C GLU A 74 -17.81 21.36 10.95
N ARG A 75 -16.80 22.24 11.02
CA ARG A 75 -16.86 23.62 10.51
C ARG A 75 -16.84 23.71 8.98
N GLY A 76 -16.74 22.60 8.26
CA GLY A 76 -16.68 22.55 6.79
C GLY A 76 -15.30 22.87 6.21
N GLU A 77 -14.26 22.86 7.02
CA GLU A 77 -12.88 22.93 6.55
C GLU A 77 -12.47 21.58 5.94
N PHE A 78 -11.60 21.59 4.93
CA PHE A 78 -11.06 20.37 4.36
C PHE A 78 -9.63 20.13 4.81
N MET A 79 -9.15 18.92 4.61
CA MET A 79 -7.77 18.51 4.92
C MET A 79 -7.15 17.85 3.71
N ALA A 80 -5.82 17.94 3.61
CA ALA A 80 -5.07 17.26 2.56
C ALA A 80 -3.73 16.76 3.07
N SER A 81 -3.19 15.73 2.43
CA SER A 81 -1.85 15.23 2.73
C SER A 81 -0.79 16.30 2.45
N ASP A 82 0.20 16.43 3.35
CA ASP A 82 1.21 17.49 3.33
C ASP A 82 2.04 17.53 2.03
N ASN A 83 2.21 16.39 1.40
CA ASN A 83 2.99 16.23 0.16
C ASN A 83 2.21 16.56 -1.13
N LEU A 84 0.98 17.06 -1.05
CA LEU A 84 0.07 17.22 -2.20
C LEU A 84 0.70 18.08 -3.33
N TYR A 85 1.43 19.13 -3.00
CA TYR A 85 2.10 20.02 -3.97
C TYR A 85 3.61 19.85 -4.02
N ARG A 86 4.11 18.65 -3.68
CA ARG A 86 5.55 18.35 -3.67
C ARG A 86 6.25 18.64 -5.01
N LYS A 87 5.56 18.42 -6.13
CA LYS A 87 6.15 18.70 -7.46
C LYS A 87 6.46 20.21 -7.68
N TYR A 88 5.87 21.09 -6.87
CA TYR A 88 6.12 22.54 -6.87
C TYR A 88 6.98 23.00 -5.70
N ASP A 89 7.60 22.07 -4.98
CA ASP A 89 8.37 22.33 -3.75
C ASP A 89 7.57 23.10 -2.68
N ARG A 90 6.27 22.78 -2.56
CA ARG A 90 5.32 23.38 -1.60
C ARG A 90 4.72 22.33 -0.69
N ARG A 91 4.58 22.68 0.58
CA ARG A 91 3.94 21.85 1.59
C ARG A 91 2.55 22.39 1.91
N MET A 92 1.59 21.49 2.11
CA MET A 92 0.23 21.89 2.53
C MET A 92 0.22 22.53 3.92
N THR A 93 1.16 22.15 4.80
CA THR A 93 1.34 22.78 6.12
C THR A 93 1.51 24.30 6.02
N ASP A 94 2.21 24.79 5.00
CA ASP A 94 2.47 26.24 4.82
C ASP A 94 1.25 26.99 4.29
N LEU A 95 0.28 26.26 3.74
CA LEU A 95 -0.93 26.81 3.15
C LEU A 95 -2.17 26.64 4.05
N VAL A 96 -2.01 26.18 5.28
CA VAL A 96 -3.11 26.05 6.25
C VAL A 96 -3.78 27.40 6.47
N GLY A 97 -5.11 27.42 6.38
CA GLY A 97 -5.94 28.61 6.47
C GLY A 97 -6.29 29.26 5.13
N GLN A 98 -5.60 28.92 4.05
CA GLN A 98 -5.89 29.41 2.69
C GLN A 98 -7.13 28.75 2.10
N ARG A 99 -7.68 29.34 1.03
CA ARG A 99 -8.86 28.85 0.32
C ARG A 99 -8.47 28.16 -0.98
N PHE A 100 -9.08 27.04 -1.25
CA PHE A 100 -8.82 26.16 -2.38
C PHE A 100 -10.09 25.89 -3.18
N TYR A 101 -9.94 25.55 -4.44
CA TYR A 101 -10.99 24.93 -5.23
C TYR A 101 -10.83 23.41 -5.20
N LEU A 102 -11.93 22.71 -5.05
CA LEU A 102 -11.97 21.25 -5.02
C LEU A 102 -12.86 20.73 -6.13
N PHE A 103 -12.58 19.52 -6.60
CA PHE A 103 -13.39 18.82 -7.61
C PHE A 103 -13.45 19.49 -8.99
N GLY A 104 -12.54 20.40 -9.28
CA GLY A 104 -12.62 21.22 -10.50
C GLY A 104 -13.72 22.31 -10.48
N ASP A 105 -14.44 22.44 -9.38
CA ASP A 105 -15.46 23.47 -9.19
C ASP A 105 -14.82 24.79 -8.73
N THR A 106 -14.82 25.80 -9.58
CA THR A 106 -14.29 27.15 -9.30
C THR A 106 -15.33 28.11 -8.71
N THR A 107 -16.58 27.67 -8.55
CA THR A 107 -17.66 28.49 -7.98
C THR A 107 -17.62 28.49 -6.45
N LYS A 108 -17.04 27.46 -5.84
CA LYS A 108 -17.01 27.28 -4.39
C LYS A 108 -15.57 27.10 -3.88
N THR A 109 -15.24 27.82 -2.82
CA THR A 109 -13.94 27.68 -2.14
C THR A 109 -14.08 26.96 -0.81
N TYR A 110 -13.05 26.18 -0.46
CA TYR A 110 -12.93 25.46 0.80
C TYR A 110 -11.70 25.94 1.56
N ARG A 111 -11.80 26.14 2.84
CA ARG A 111 -10.65 26.51 3.69
C ARG A 111 -9.88 25.25 4.09
N LEU A 112 -8.57 25.28 3.94
CA LEU A 112 -7.70 24.21 4.45
C LEU A 112 -7.57 24.36 5.98
N GLY A 113 -8.11 23.38 6.72
CA GLY A 113 -8.06 23.36 8.18
C GLY A 113 -6.72 22.82 8.69
N ALA A 114 -6.26 21.71 8.13
CA ALA A 114 -5.00 21.07 8.51
C ALA A 114 -4.35 20.34 7.34
N ALA A 115 -3.03 20.25 7.38
CA ALA A 115 -2.27 19.32 6.54
C ALA A 115 -2.12 18.00 7.30
N LEU A 116 -2.44 16.87 6.65
CA LEU A 116 -2.35 15.55 7.24
C LEU A 116 -0.93 15.00 7.11
N GLN A 117 -0.46 14.29 8.13
CA GLN A 117 0.75 13.48 8.02
C GLN A 117 0.57 12.46 6.88
N ASN A 118 1.68 11.99 6.33
CA ASN A 118 1.67 11.08 5.16
C ASN A 118 0.65 9.95 5.31
N VAL A 119 -0.41 10.05 4.53
CA VAL A 119 -1.53 9.11 4.55
C VAL A 119 -1.31 8.07 3.48
N ARG A 120 -1.13 6.82 3.88
CA ARG A 120 -1.07 5.69 2.96
C ARG A 120 -2.46 5.13 2.74
N TYR A 121 -2.72 4.63 1.54
CA TYR A 121 -3.95 3.92 1.23
C TYR A 121 -3.84 2.42 1.60
N HIS A 122 -2.67 1.84 1.37
CA HIS A 122 -2.33 0.47 1.77
C HIS A 122 -0.84 0.35 2.17
N ASP A 123 -0.42 -0.80 2.67
CA ASP A 123 0.92 -0.99 3.23
C ASP A 123 2.07 -0.83 2.23
N TYR A 124 1.82 -1.13 0.96
CA TYR A 124 2.83 -1.04 -0.11
C TYR A 124 2.96 0.35 -0.72
N ASP A 125 2.05 1.28 -0.39
CA ASP A 125 2.15 2.65 -0.86
C ASP A 125 3.39 3.35 -0.31
N GLN A 126 4.09 4.02 -1.20
CA GLN A 126 5.12 4.95 -0.77
C GLN A 126 4.46 6.21 -0.22
N ALA A 127 4.72 6.53 1.05
CA ALA A 127 4.13 7.71 1.69
C ALA A 127 4.38 9.01 0.91
N ARG A 128 5.52 9.10 0.21
CA ARG A 128 5.90 10.29 -0.60
C ARG A 128 5.08 10.47 -1.88
N SER A 129 4.41 9.43 -2.38
CA SER A 129 3.60 9.45 -3.61
C SER A 129 2.12 9.15 -3.35
N SER A 130 1.72 9.00 -2.09
CA SER A 130 0.32 8.85 -1.69
C SER A 130 -0.28 10.22 -1.40
N TYR A 131 -1.24 10.63 -2.20
CA TYR A 131 -1.90 11.93 -2.10
C TYR A 131 -3.37 11.72 -1.74
N SER A 132 -3.87 12.48 -0.77
CA SER A 132 -5.28 12.41 -0.40
C SER A 132 -5.81 13.75 0.08
N MET A 133 -7.10 13.95 -0.11
CA MET A 133 -7.86 15.00 0.53
C MET A 133 -9.05 14.42 1.28
N MET A 134 -9.53 15.13 2.30
CA MET A 134 -10.65 14.75 3.15
C MET A 134 -11.60 15.91 3.29
N VAL A 135 -12.87 15.67 3.00
CA VAL A 135 -13.94 16.70 3.00
C VAL A 135 -15.15 16.15 3.72
N LYS A 136 -15.77 17.00 4.54
CA LYS A 136 -17.09 16.69 5.11
C LYS A 136 -18.13 16.57 4.02
N GLN A 137 -18.89 15.49 4.07
CA GLN A 137 -20.01 15.24 3.16
C GLN A 137 -21.26 14.83 3.93
N SER A 138 -22.41 15.36 3.51
CA SER A 138 -23.70 14.83 3.90
C SER A 138 -24.07 13.70 2.96
N PHE A 139 -24.41 12.54 3.53
CA PHE A 139 -24.69 11.34 2.75
C PHE A 139 -26.18 11.08 2.65
N TYR A 140 -26.65 10.92 1.42
CA TYR A 140 -28.03 10.54 1.10
C TYR A 140 -28.11 9.36 0.13
N TYR A 141 -26.97 8.68 -0.12
CA TYR A 141 -26.86 7.65 -1.17
C TYR A 141 -26.76 6.22 -0.59
N ILE A 142 -27.17 5.26 -1.40
CA ILE A 142 -27.00 3.84 -1.16
C ILE A 142 -25.51 3.46 -1.33
N GLY A 143 -25.03 2.46 -0.57
CA GLY A 143 -23.66 1.96 -0.68
C GLY A 143 -22.66 2.71 0.19
N LEU A 144 -23.11 3.28 1.30
CA LEU A 144 -22.25 3.93 2.29
C LEU A 144 -21.45 2.91 3.09
N GLU A 145 -20.25 3.31 3.44
CA GLU A 145 -19.35 2.59 4.33
C GLU A 145 -19.52 3.10 5.75
N LEU A 146 -19.91 2.20 6.64
CA LEU A 146 -19.97 2.49 8.08
C LEU A 146 -18.73 1.93 8.75
N CYS A 147 -17.85 2.83 9.20
CA CYS A 147 -16.62 2.47 9.90
C CYS A 147 -16.79 2.68 11.40
N VAL A 148 -16.47 1.65 12.17
CA VAL A 148 -16.60 1.64 13.63
C VAL A 148 -15.25 1.36 14.26
N ARG A 149 -14.85 2.16 15.25
CA ARG A 149 -13.75 1.86 16.14
C ARG A 149 -14.27 1.34 17.46
N VAL A 150 -13.85 0.14 17.78
CA VAL A 150 -14.16 -0.51 19.06
C VAL A 150 -13.08 -0.12 20.07
N ARG A 151 -13.46 0.05 21.34
CA ARG A 151 -12.53 0.32 22.46
C ARG A 151 -11.58 -0.86 22.63
N GLU A 152 -10.37 -0.56 23.06
CA GLU A 152 -9.35 -1.56 23.31
C GLU A 152 -9.84 -2.60 24.35
N GLY A 153 -9.62 -3.88 24.04
CA GLY A 153 -10.07 -5.00 24.87
C GLY A 153 -11.56 -5.34 24.77
N GLN A 154 -12.34 -4.64 23.94
CA GLN A 154 -13.78 -4.89 23.75
C GLN A 154 -14.11 -5.48 22.37
N ASP A 155 -13.11 -5.87 21.62
CA ASP A 155 -13.22 -6.36 20.24
C ASP A 155 -13.53 -7.88 20.16
N ASN A 156 -13.38 -8.61 21.27
CA ASN A 156 -13.75 -10.03 21.33
C ASN A 156 -15.24 -10.20 21.03
N ASP A 157 -15.56 -11.06 20.07
CA ASP A 157 -16.93 -11.41 19.65
C ASP A 157 -17.82 -10.21 19.23
N PHE A 158 -17.22 -9.00 19.12
CA PHE A 158 -17.96 -7.78 18.76
C PHE A 158 -18.65 -7.94 17.38
N ILE A 159 -17.95 -8.51 16.39
CA ILE A 159 -18.49 -8.71 15.05
C ILE A 159 -19.69 -9.69 15.10
N GLU A 160 -19.59 -10.77 15.86
CA GLU A 160 -20.65 -11.77 15.99
C GLU A 160 -21.90 -11.18 16.67
N ARG A 161 -21.70 -10.44 17.77
CA ARG A 161 -22.78 -9.71 18.43
C ARG A 161 -23.42 -8.67 17.52
N LEU A 162 -22.61 -7.91 16.78
CA LEU A 162 -23.11 -6.90 15.86
C LEU A 162 -23.89 -7.53 14.70
N LYS A 163 -23.47 -8.69 14.20
CA LYS A 163 -24.20 -9.47 13.19
C LYS A 163 -25.56 -9.94 13.72
N ALA A 164 -25.57 -10.52 14.93
CA ALA A 164 -26.82 -10.96 15.55
C ALA A 164 -27.82 -9.80 15.76
N ASP A 165 -27.31 -8.63 16.13
CA ASP A 165 -28.13 -7.44 16.31
C ASP A 165 -28.54 -6.77 14.97
N SER A 166 -27.80 -7.03 13.88
CA SER A 166 -28.00 -6.33 12.61
C SER A 166 -29.39 -6.60 12.01
N GLU A 167 -29.89 -7.79 12.14
CA GLU A 167 -31.18 -8.19 11.61
C GLU A 167 -32.36 -7.62 12.43
N SER A 168 -32.20 -7.54 13.76
CA SER A 168 -33.25 -7.12 14.68
C SER A 168 -33.27 -5.62 14.96
N GLN A 169 -32.09 -5.01 15.12
CA GLN A 169 -31.98 -3.62 15.61
C GLN A 169 -31.58 -2.60 14.54
N PHE A 170 -30.90 -3.04 13.45
CA PHE A 170 -30.33 -2.13 12.46
C PHE A 170 -31.03 -2.16 11.10
N ARG A 171 -32.11 -2.90 10.96
CA ARG A 171 -32.97 -2.84 9.79
C ARG A 171 -33.95 -1.66 9.91
N ILE A 172 -33.89 -0.71 8.97
CA ILE A 172 -34.80 0.45 8.93
C ILE A 172 -35.37 0.53 7.52
N GLY A 173 -36.58 0.05 7.35
CA GLY A 173 -37.22 -0.04 6.03
C GLY A 173 -36.40 -0.96 5.11
N ASN A 174 -35.97 -0.42 3.96
CA ASN A 174 -35.14 -1.13 2.99
C ASN A 174 -33.64 -0.95 3.23
N ILE A 175 -33.23 -0.24 4.29
CA ILE A 175 -31.82 -0.06 4.65
C ILE A 175 -31.45 -1.16 5.63
N PHE A 176 -30.41 -1.90 5.28
CA PHE A 176 -29.84 -2.98 6.10
C PHE A 176 -28.33 -3.03 5.97
N ILE A 177 -27.66 -3.63 6.93
CA ILE A 177 -26.23 -3.88 6.87
C ILE A 177 -26.02 -5.12 5.99
N SER A 178 -25.42 -4.93 4.82
CA SER A 178 -25.19 -6.05 3.89
C SER A 178 -24.01 -6.92 4.31
N GLU A 179 -23.00 -6.31 4.94
CA GLU A 179 -21.79 -7.02 5.34
C GLU A 179 -21.10 -6.34 6.52
N ILE A 180 -20.50 -7.13 7.40
CA ILE A 180 -19.68 -6.68 8.53
C ILE A 180 -18.34 -7.41 8.43
N ARG A 181 -17.26 -6.65 8.31
CA ARG A 181 -15.88 -7.17 8.22
C ARG A 181 -14.95 -6.48 9.23
N SER A 182 -13.99 -7.23 9.74
CA SER A 182 -12.89 -6.62 10.49
C SER A 182 -11.89 -5.94 9.53
N PHE A 183 -11.26 -4.84 9.97
CA PHE A 183 -10.17 -4.23 9.20
C PHE A 183 -8.98 -5.19 9.00
N LYS A 184 -8.76 -6.11 9.93
CA LYS A 184 -7.74 -7.15 9.81
C LYS A 184 -8.01 -8.06 8.61
N ASP A 185 -9.27 -8.45 8.40
CA ASP A 185 -9.66 -9.30 7.28
C ASP A 185 -9.65 -8.53 5.95
N ILE A 186 -10.13 -7.28 5.94
CA ILE A 186 -10.06 -6.42 4.76
C ILE A 186 -8.61 -6.25 4.31
N ARG A 187 -7.70 -5.91 5.22
CA ARG A 187 -6.27 -5.78 4.97
C ARG A 187 -5.68 -7.08 4.44
N ARG A 188 -5.96 -8.22 5.09
CA ARG A 188 -5.46 -9.54 4.67
C ARG A 188 -5.93 -9.89 3.26
N ASN A 189 -7.22 -9.71 2.96
CA ASN A 189 -7.78 -10.01 1.65
C ASN A 189 -7.19 -9.11 0.56
N TYR A 190 -7.01 -7.82 0.84
CA TYR A 190 -6.38 -6.88 -0.09
C TYR A 190 -4.92 -7.28 -0.40
N GLN A 191 -4.18 -7.67 0.62
CA GLN A 191 -2.79 -8.09 0.49
C GLN A 191 -2.62 -9.48 -0.15
N GLN A 192 -3.66 -10.32 -0.13
CA GLN A 192 -3.56 -11.70 -0.61
C GLN A 192 -3.22 -11.77 -2.10
N ALA A 193 -3.75 -10.87 -2.93
CA ALA A 193 -3.41 -10.79 -4.35
C ALA A 193 -1.90 -10.57 -4.54
N TRP A 194 -1.33 -9.57 -3.88
CA TRP A 194 0.11 -9.26 -3.93
C TRP A 194 0.97 -10.41 -3.38
N THR A 195 0.53 -11.03 -2.30
CA THR A 195 1.25 -12.19 -1.71
C THR A 195 1.24 -13.38 -2.66
N ASN A 196 0.15 -13.62 -3.36
CA ASN A 196 0.06 -14.68 -4.36
C ASN A 196 0.97 -14.41 -5.55
N ASP A 197 1.01 -13.17 -6.03
CA ASP A 197 1.91 -12.78 -7.14
C ASP A 197 3.38 -12.97 -6.76
N ILE A 198 3.79 -12.48 -5.57
CA ILE A 198 5.15 -12.69 -5.06
C ILE A 198 5.48 -14.18 -4.97
N ARG A 199 4.56 -15.00 -4.45
CA ARG A 199 4.74 -16.43 -4.37
C ARG A 199 4.92 -17.07 -5.76
N ASN A 200 4.13 -16.66 -6.75
CA ASN A 200 4.23 -17.15 -8.11
C ASN A 200 5.57 -16.74 -8.76
N TYR A 201 6.04 -15.51 -8.55
CA TYR A 201 7.36 -15.07 -8.99
C TYR A 201 8.49 -15.87 -8.34
N VAL A 202 8.44 -16.07 -7.02
CA VAL A 202 9.46 -16.86 -6.29
C VAL A 202 9.48 -18.31 -6.78
N MET A 203 8.32 -18.92 -7.05
CA MET A 203 8.27 -20.27 -7.61
C MET A 203 8.83 -20.33 -9.02
N GLY A 204 8.48 -19.37 -9.88
CA GLY A 204 9.03 -19.28 -11.24
C GLY A 204 10.55 -19.07 -11.25
N MET A 205 11.05 -18.14 -10.43
CA MET A 205 12.49 -17.91 -10.26
C MET A 205 13.19 -19.15 -9.71
N GLY A 206 12.62 -19.83 -8.73
CA GLY A 206 13.18 -21.07 -8.17
C GLY A 206 13.29 -22.17 -9.21
N PHE A 207 12.27 -22.31 -10.05
CA PHE A 207 12.30 -23.26 -11.16
C PHE A 207 13.39 -22.90 -12.18
N LEU A 208 13.52 -21.63 -12.57
CA LEU A 208 14.58 -21.19 -13.47
C LEU A 208 15.97 -21.43 -12.89
N LEU A 209 16.19 -21.09 -11.62
CA LEU A 209 17.46 -21.33 -10.93
C LEU A 209 17.80 -22.83 -10.88
N LEU A 210 16.81 -23.69 -10.61
CA LEU A 210 17.00 -25.13 -10.62
C LEU A 210 17.42 -25.62 -12.02
N ASN A 211 16.77 -25.15 -13.09
CA ASN A 211 17.15 -25.52 -14.47
C ASN A 211 18.57 -25.05 -14.82
N ILE A 212 18.93 -23.81 -14.45
CA ILE A 212 20.30 -23.31 -14.65
C ILE A 212 21.30 -24.17 -13.88
N PHE A 213 21.00 -24.50 -12.63
CA PHE A 213 21.85 -25.35 -11.82
C PHE A 213 22.07 -26.76 -12.42
N LEU A 214 20.98 -27.40 -12.88
CA LEU A 214 21.04 -28.70 -13.56
C LEU A 214 21.83 -28.60 -14.87
N GLY A 215 21.65 -27.55 -15.65
CA GLY A 215 22.43 -27.32 -16.86
C GLY A 215 23.91 -27.12 -16.59
N LEU A 216 24.26 -26.38 -15.54
CA LEU A 216 25.65 -26.22 -15.09
C LEU A 216 26.27 -27.54 -14.60
N LEU A 217 25.52 -28.32 -13.82
CA LEU A 217 25.96 -29.64 -13.39
C LEU A 217 26.21 -30.56 -14.58
N GLY A 218 25.32 -30.59 -15.57
CA GLY A 218 25.47 -31.38 -16.78
C GLY A 218 26.70 -30.99 -17.60
N THR A 219 26.89 -29.68 -17.82
CA THR A 219 28.08 -29.18 -18.55
C THR A 219 29.37 -29.42 -17.80
N PHE A 220 29.37 -29.28 -16.46
CA PHE A 220 30.51 -29.57 -15.62
C PHE A 220 30.86 -31.05 -15.65
N TRP A 221 29.86 -31.92 -15.52
CA TRP A 221 30.04 -33.39 -15.65
C TRP A 221 30.64 -33.77 -16.99
N PHE A 222 30.08 -33.25 -18.10
CA PHE A 222 30.55 -33.53 -19.45
C PHE A 222 32.01 -33.08 -19.66
N ARG A 223 32.34 -31.84 -19.26
CA ARG A 223 33.73 -31.33 -19.33
C ARG A 223 34.71 -32.16 -18.51
N THR A 224 34.31 -32.59 -17.32
CA THR A 224 35.15 -33.41 -16.47
C THR A 224 35.42 -34.79 -17.12
N GLN A 225 34.42 -35.40 -17.76
CA GLN A 225 34.61 -36.65 -18.50
C GLN A 225 35.54 -36.49 -19.71
N GLN A 226 35.42 -35.43 -20.48
CA GLN A 226 36.29 -35.13 -21.61
C GLN A 226 37.77 -34.92 -21.20
N ARG A 227 38.00 -34.30 -20.06
CA ARG A 227 39.36 -34.03 -19.54
C ARG A 227 39.92 -35.15 -18.64
N ARG A 228 39.32 -36.33 -18.64
CA ARG A 228 39.69 -37.41 -17.73
C ARG A 228 41.13 -37.86 -17.92
N SER A 229 41.67 -37.91 -19.15
CA SER A 229 43.06 -38.21 -19.46
C SER A 229 44.02 -37.13 -18.98
N GLU A 230 43.67 -35.86 -19.12
CA GLU A 230 44.46 -34.71 -18.65
C GLU A 230 44.53 -34.72 -17.10
N ILE A 231 43.41 -34.99 -16.43
CA ILE A 231 43.35 -35.12 -14.96
C ILE A 231 44.20 -36.29 -14.48
N ALA A 232 44.16 -37.43 -15.18
CA ALA A 232 44.99 -38.58 -14.87
C ALA A 232 46.49 -38.27 -15.00
N LEU A 233 46.88 -37.54 -16.05
CA LEU A 233 48.25 -37.11 -16.26
C LEU A 233 48.75 -36.18 -15.15
N HIS A 234 47.91 -35.20 -14.74
CA HIS A 234 48.22 -34.30 -13.59
C HIS A 234 48.38 -35.11 -12.29
N LYS A 235 47.55 -36.10 -12.03
CA LYS A 235 47.69 -37.00 -10.88
C LYS A 235 48.99 -37.82 -10.93
N ALA A 236 49.38 -38.35 -12.10
CA ALA A 236 50.63 -39.07 -12.28
C ALA A 236 51.86 -38.17 -11.98
N HIS A 237 51.76 -36.86 -12.19
CA HIS A 237 52.80 -35.91 -11.83
C HIS A 237 52.68 -35.36 -10.39
N GLY A 238 51.88 -35.97 -9.54
CA GLY A 238 51.76 -35.64 -8.12
C GLY A 238 50.76 -34.55 -7.73
N ALA A 239 49.86 -34.15 -8.65
CA ALA A 239 48.81 -33.18 -8.31
C ALA A 239 47.79 -33.82 -7.32
N THR A 240 47.48 -33.10 -6.25
CA THR A 240 46.46 -33.49 -5.26
C THR A 240 45.06 -33.28 -5.81
N ASP A 241 44.08 -34.07 -5.33
CA ASP A 241 42.67 -33.91 -5.71
C ASP A 241 42.14 -32.48 -5.43
N ARG A 242 42.62 -31.84 -4.35
CA ARG A 242 42.28 -30.47 -3.99
C ARG A 242 42.82 -29.45 -5.00
N ALA A 243 44.00 -29.64 -5.54
CA ALA A 243 44.57 -28.76 -6.56
C ALA A 243 43.80 -28.87 -7.88
N ILE A 244 43.42 -30.09 -8.29
CA ILE A 244 42.62 -30.31 -9.49
C ILE A 244 41.20 -29.68 -9.34
N PHE A 245 40.55 -29.91 -8.18
CA PHE A 245 39.26 -29.32 -7.88
C PHE A 245 39.29 -27.77 -7.88
N SER A 246 40.31 -27.20 -7.21
CA SER A 246 40.49 -25.74 -7.19
C SER A 246 40.67 -25.12 -8.59
N ARG A 247 41.43 -25.81 -9.46
CA ARG A 247 41.63 -25.38 -10.85
C ARG A 247 40.31 -25.38 -11.65
N LEU A 248 39.57 -26.51 -11.59
CA LEU A 248 38.26 -26.61 -12.26
C LEU A 248 37.24 -25.59 -11.76
N LEU A 249 37.23 -25.34 -10.45
CA LEU A 249 36.34 -24.36 -9.83
C LEU A 249 36.73 -22.94 -10.25
N SER A 250 38.03 -22.62 -10.28
CA SER A 250 38.50 -21.30 -10.68
C SER A 250 38.16 -20.96 -12.16
N GLU A 251 38.24 -21.96 -13.05
CA GLU A 251 37.77 -21.79 -14.45
C GLU A 251 36.29 -21.44 -14.52
N GLY A 252 35.44 -22.09 -13.72
CA GLY A 252 34.02 -21.81 -13.62
C GLY A 252 33.72 -20.40 -13.06
N ILE A 253 34.42 -20.02 -11.98
CA ILE A 253 34.27 -18.68 -11.38
C ILE A 253 34.74 -17.59 -12.34
N LEU A 254 35.83 -17.82 -13.08
CA LEU A 254 36.31 -16.84 -14.07
C LEU A 254 35.28 -16.59 -15.17
N LEU A 255 34.65 -17.64 -15.70
CA LEU A 255 33.56 -17.50 -16.68
C LEU A 255 32.39 -16.71 -16.12
N LEU A 256 31.97 -16.99 -14.89
CA LEU A 256 30.91 -16.25 -14.23
C LEU A 256 31.28 -14.78 -14.04
N ALA A 257 32.53 -14.49 -13.62
CA ALA A 257 33.01 -13.12 -13.44
C ALA A 257 33.03 -12.31 -14.75
N ILE A 258 33.19 -12.95 -15.92
CA ILE A 258 33.14 -12.28 -17.22
C ILE A 258 31.68 -12.10 -17.67
N VAL A 259 30.83 -13.08 -17.51
CA VAL A 259 29.45 -13.05 -18.03
C VAL A 259 28.52 -12.21 -17.17
N THR A 260 28.69 -12.23 -15.85
CA THR A 260 27.80 -11.52 -14.92
C THR A 260 27.73 -10.00 -15.17
N PRO A 261 28.83 -9.27 -15.35
CA PRO A 261 28.74 -7.82 -15.65
C PRO A 261 28.00 -7.52 -16.95
N VAL A 262 28.17 -8.35 -17.97
CA VAL A 262 27.48 -8.19 -19.27
C VAL A 262 25.98 -8.41 -19.09
N ALA A 263 25.58 -9.46 -18.36
CA ALA A 263 24.19 -9.74 -18.05
C ALA A 263 23.53 -8.61 -17.25
N LEU A 264 24.23 -8.09 -16.22
CA LEU A 264 23.75 -6.96 -15.41
C LEU A 264 23.61 -5.66 -16.23
N LEU A 265 24.52 -5.40 -17.18
CA LEU A 265 24.40 -4.25 -18.07
C LEU A 265 23.18 -4.36 -18.99
N ILE A 266 22.91 -5.53 -19.52
CA ILE A 266 21.73 -5.78 -20.36
C ILE A 266 20.47 -5.61 -19.54
N ASP A 267 20.39 -6.23 -18.36
CA ASP A 267 19.23 -6.14 -17.45
C ASP A 267 18.95 -4.70 -17.02
N TYR A 268 19.99 -3.96 -16.65
CA TYR A 268 19.87 -2.54 -16.30
C TYR A 268 19.30 -1.69 -17.45
N ASN A 269 19.76 -1.91 -18.67
CA ASN A 269 19.26 -1.17 -19.84
C ASN A 269 17.81 -1.53 -20.17
N LEU A 270 17.44 -2.82 -20.07
CA LEU A 270 16.06 -3.25 -20.27
C LEU A 270 15.12 -2.65 -19.22
N ALA A 271 15.51 -2.73 -17.94
CA ALA A 271 14.73 -2.14 -16.85
C ALA A 271 14.57 -0.61 -17.01
N HIS A 272 15.58 0.08 -17.49
CA HIS A 272 15.51 1.52 -17.75
C HIS A 272 14.58 1.87 -18.91
N LEU A 273 14.48 1.00 -19.93
CA LEU A 273 13.57 1.18 -21.07
C LEU A 273 12.09 0.93 -20.69
N GLU A 274 11.83 0.02 -19.76
CA GLU A 274 10.47 -0.28 -19.31
C GLU A 274 9.93 0.73 -18.26
N LEU A 275 10.81 1.47 -17.59
CA LEU A 275 10.44 2.43 -16.53
C LEU A 275 10.28 3.88 -17.02
N ASN A 276 10.56 4.19 -18.27
CA ASN A 276 10.35 5.49 -18.91
C ASN A 276 9.17 5.43 -19.89
#